data_a633e23a50ab165b704f547dd8a5f397
#
_entry.id   a633e23a50ab165b704f547dd8a5f397
#
_cell.length_a   1.000
_cell.length_b   1.000
_cell.length_c   1.000
_cell.angle_alpha   90.00
_cell.angle_beta   90.00
_cell.angle_gamma   90.00
#
_symmetry.space_group_name_H-M   'P 1'
#
loop_
_entity.id
_entity.type
_entity.pdbx_description
1 polymer ?
#
loop_
_entity_poly.entity_id
_entity_poly.type
_entity_poly.pdbx_seq_one_letter_code
_entity_poly.pdbx_strand_id
1 'polypeptide(L)' 'KNICGDRLREARVVRRLRQEDLAAQIQLKGINMEWDSISRIEIGTRFVSDFELKIFAEVLGVSVNWLLGIDE' A
#
# COMPACT_ATOMS: atom_id res chain seq x y z
N LYS A 1 -12.91 3.53 -3.53
CA LYS A 1 -12.57 4.60 -2.60
C LYS A 1 -11.13 5.04 -2.72
N ASN A 2 -10.33 4.31 -3.47
CA ASN A 2 -8.96 4.69 -3.77
C ASN A 2 -8.61 4.26 -5.19
N ILE A 3 -7.55 4.85 -5.76
CA ILE A 3 -7.08 4.51 -7.10
C ILE A 3 -5.74 3.77 -7.07
N CYS A 4 -5.15 3.60 -5.90
CA CYS A 4 -3.82 3.01 -5.78
C CYS A 4 -3.83 1.51 -5.47
N GLY A 5 -4.99 0.93 -5.19
CA GLY A 5 -5.07 -0.45 -4.68
C GLY A 5 -4.47 -1.49 -5.60
N ASP A 6 -4.73 -1.40 -6.90
CA ASP A 6 -4.19 -2.36 -7.87
C ASP A 6 -2.67 -2.29 -7.96
N ARG A 7 -2.12 -1.08 -8.02
CA ARG A 7 -0.66 -0.89 -8.05
C ARG A 7 0.00 -1.30 -6.75
N LEU A 8 -0.65 -1.02 -5.63
CA LEU A 8 -0.17 -1.44 -4.32
C LEU A 8 -0.06 -2.97 -4.26
N ARG A 9 -1.10 -3.65 -4.71
CA ARG A 9 -1.10 -5.11 -4.76
C ARG A 9 0.00 -5.63 -5.69
N GLU A 10 0.14 -5.04 -6.86
CA GLU A 10 1.18 -5.43 -7.82
C GLU A 10 2.57 -5.31 -7.20
N ALA A 11 2.87 -4.19 -6.56
CA ALA A 11 4.16 -3.97 -5.92
C ALA A 11 4.40 -4.96 -4.79
N ARG A 12 3.36 -5.27 -4.02
CA ARG A 12 3.45 -6.25 -2.93
C ARG A 12 3.77 -7.64 -3.46
N VAL A 13 3.03 -8.07 -4.49
CA VAL A 13 3.18 -9.41 -5.08
C VAL A 13 4.57 -9.58 -5.70
N VAL A 14 5.04 -8.57 -6.41
CA VAL A 14 6.38 -8.60 -7.02
C VAL A 14 7.45 -8.82 -5.94
N ARG A 15 7.25 -8.25 -4.75
CA ARG A 15 8.18 -8.40 -3.64
C ARG A 15 7.93 -9.64 -2.81
N ARG A 16 6.97 -10.48 -3.23
CA ARG A 16 6.62 -11.74 -2.55
C ARG A 16 6.22 -11.53 -1.10
N LEU A 17 5.55 -10.42 -0.82
CA LEU A 17 5.02 -10.12 0.50
C LEU A 17 3.56 -10.56 0.57
N ARG A 18 3.19 -11.27 1.64
CA ARG A 18 1.79 -11.50 1.96
C ARG A 18 1.20 -10.21 2.52
N GLN A 19 -0.13 -10.14 2.59
CA GLN A 19 -0.79 -8.96 3.18
C GLN A 19 -0.34 -8.74 4.63
N GLU A 20 -0.19 -9.82 5.39
CA GLU A 20 0.30 -9.75 6.77
C GLU A 20 1.73 -9.22 6.84
N ASP A 21 2.58 -9.60 5.90
CA ASP A 21 3.97 -9.15 5.87
C ASP A 21 4.04 -7.64 5.61
N LEU A 22 3.24 -7.15 4.68
CA LEU A 22 3.17 -5.72 4.39
C LEU A 22 2.63 -4.97 5.60
N ALA A 23 1.55 -5.47 6.22
CA ALA A 23 0.99 -4.85 7.42
C ALA A 23 2.05 -4.72 8.52
N ALA A 24 2.84 -5.77 8.74
CA ALA A 24 3.90 -5.73 9.74
C ALA A 24 4.93 -4.63 9.45
N GLN A 25 5.31 -4.47 8.17
CA GLN A 25 6.26 -3.42 7.78
C GLN A 25 5.68 -2.02 7.96
N ILE A 26 4.39 -1.86 7.67
CA ILE A 26 3.69 -0.59 7.88
C ILE A 26 3.63 -0.25 9.36
N GLN A 27 3.38 -1.25 10.21
CA GLN A 27 3.35 -1.05 11.66
C GLN A 27 4.72 -0.60 12.20
N LEU A 28 5.81 -1.12 11.63
CA LEU A 28 7.16 -0.67 12.00
C LEU A 28 7.40 0.80 11.69
N LYS A 29 6.64 1.36 10.76
CA LYS A 29 6.70 2.79 10.43
C LYS A 29 5.78 3.64 11.31
N GLY A 30 5.13 3.02 12.31
CA GLY A 30 4.30 3.73 13.28
C GLY A 30 2.84 3.85 12.90
N ILE A 31 2.38 3.16 11.87
CA ILE A 31 0.97 3.16 11.47
C ILE A 31 0.31 1.89 11.99
N ASN A 32 -0.78 2.05 12.72
CA ASN A 32 -1.58 0.92 13.21
C ASN A 32 -2.50 0.42 12.09
N MET A 33 -2.02 -0.54 11.32
CA MET A 33 -2.74 -1.10 10.19
C MET A 33 -2.61 -2.62 10.19
N GLU A 34 -3.75 -3.30 10.11
CA GLU A 34 -3.81 -4.76 10.08
C GLU A 34 -3.95 -5.26 8.64
N TRP A 35 -3.76 -6.58 8.45
CA TRP A 35 -3.80 -7.18 7.11
C TRP A 35 -5.14 -6.97 6.41
N ASP A 36 -6.25 -6.96 7.17
CA ASP A 36 -7.58 -6.77 6.58
C ASP A 36 -7.75 -5.36 5.99
N SER A 37 -7.09 -4.37 6.58
CA SER A 37 -7.05 -3.03 5.99
C SER A 37 -6.32 -3.05 4.65
N ILE A 38 -5.20 -3.77 4.56
CA ILE A 38 -4.48 -3.95 3.30
C ILE A 38 -5.39 -4.59 2.27
N SER A 39 -6.10 -5.64 2.66
CA SER A 39 -7.04 -6.35 1.77
C SER A 39 -8.10 -5.40 1.21
N ARG A 40 -8.70 -4.58 2.06
CA ARG A 40 -9.72 -3.61 1.63
C ARG A 40 -9.16 -2.53 0.73
N ILE A 41 -7.91 -2.11 0.97
CA ILE A 41 -7.24 -1.16 0.09
C ILE A 41 -7.06 -1.77 -1.30
N GLU A 42 -6.60 -3.01 -1.36
CA GLU A 42 -6.35 -3.70 -2.64
C GLU A 42 -7.63 -3.93 -3.43
N ILE A 43 -8.74 -4.16 -2.75
CA ILE A 43 -10.06 -4.27 -3.37
C ILE A 43 -10.59 -2.90 -3.81
N GLY A 44 -10.12 -1.82 -3.20
CA GLY A 44 -10.52 -0.45 -3.54
C GLY A 44 -11.63 0.11 -2.67
N THR A 45 -12.02 -0.59 -1.60
CA THR A 45 -13.15 -0.18 -0.75
C THR A 45 -12.75 0.68 0.45
N ARG A 46 -11.47 0.83 0.71
CA ARG A 46 -10.97 1.62 1.83
C ARG A 46 -10.18 2.81 1.32
N PHE A 47 -10.38 3.98 1.92
CA PHE A 47 -9.55 5.16 1.67
C PHE A 47 -8.11 4.90 2.06
N VAL A 48 -7.20 5.53 1.32
CA VAL A 48 -5.79 5.62 1.68
C VAL A 48 -5.49 7.10 1.85
N SER A 49 -5.07 7.48 3.05
CA SER A 49 -4.69 8.87 3.30
C SER A 49 -3.37 9.20 2.61
N ASP A 50 -3.09 10.49 2.44
CA ASP A 50 -1.84 10.94 1.85
C ASP A 50 -0.64 10.45 2.65
N PHE A 51 -0.74 10.47 3.97
CA PHE A 51 0.29 9.98 4.87
C PHE A 51 0.54 8.48 4.70
N GLU A 52 -0.54 7.68 4.63
CA GLU A 52 -0.44 6.24 4.41
C GLU A 52 0.19 5.94 3.05
N LEU A 53 -0.22 6.67 2.02
CA LEU A 53 0.29 6.49 0.67
C LEU A 53 1.81 6.70 0.63
N LYS A 54 2.31 7.71 1.30
CA LYS A 54 3.74 7.99 1.40
C LYS A 54 4.49 6.81 2.03
N ILE A 55 3.94 6.26 3.11
CA ILE A 55 4.56 5.13 3.82
C ILE A 55 4.54 3.87 2.95
N PHE A 56 3.44 3.60 2.25
CA PHE A 56 3.39 2.48 1.31
C PHE A 56 4.47 2.61 0.24
N ALA A 57 4.65 3.81 -0.31
CA ALA A 57 5.68 4.05 -1.32
C ALA A 57 7.07 3.74 -0.78
N GLU A 58 7.38 4.19 0.44
CA GLU A 58 8.66 3.93 1.09
C GLU A 58 8.90 2.44 1.31
N VAL A 59 7.92 1.75 1.88
CA VAL A 59 8.04 0.32 2.21
C VAL A 59 8.16 -0.53 0.96
N LEU A 60 7.40 -0.20 -0.08
CA LEU A 60 7.39 -0.97 -1.32
C LEU A 60 8.49 -0.55 -2.30
N GLY A 61 9.20 0.54 -2.02
CA GLY A 61 10.28 1.00 -2.88
C GLY A 61 9.81 1.51 -4.23
N VAL A 62 8.63 2.12 -4.28
CA VAL A 62 8.06 2.72 -5.48
C VAL A 62 7.75 4.18 -5.20
N SER A 63 7.51 4.96 -6.27
CA SER A 63 7.12 6.35 -6.08
C SER A 63 5.64 6.47 -5.79
N VAL A 64 5.26 7.55 -5.13
CA VAL A 64 3.84 7.89 -4.93
C VAL A 64 3.15 8.06 -6.28
N ASN A 65 3.81 8.69 -7.25
CA ASN A 65 3.25 8.87 -8.58
C ASN A 65 2.92 7.52 -9.23
N TRP A 66 3.83 6.56 -9.11
CA TRP A 66 3.59 5.23 -9.67
C TRP A 66 2.36 4.57 -9.02
N LEU A 67 2.24 4.69 -7.70
CA LEU A 67 1.08 4.13 -6.99
C LEU A 67 -0.22 4.77 -7.45
N LEU A 68 -0.18 6.05 -7.80
CA LEU A 68 -1.36 6.79 -8.27
C LEU A 68 -1.62 6.62 -9.76
N GLY A 69 -0.76 5.89 -10.46
CA GLY A 69 -0.91 5.69 -11.90
C GLY A 69 -0.52 6.91 -12.72
N ILE A 70 0.29 7.79 -12.17
CA ILE A 70 0.77 9.00 -12.85
C ILE A 70 2.12 8.67 -13.51
N ASP A 71 2.25 8.98 -14.78
CA ASP A 71 3.52 8.81 -15.50
C ASP A 71 4.52 9.86 -15.01
N GLU A 72 5.75 9.43 -14.86
CA GLU A 72 6.85 10.28 -14.38
C GLU A 72 7.76 10.71 -15.51
#